data_df9f97d7459a2fe2f3deaafb482407e1
#
_entry.id   df9f97d7459a2fe2f3deaafb482407e1
#
_cell.length_a   1.000
_cell.length_b   1.000
_cell.length_c   1.000
_cell.angle_alpha   90.00
_cell.angle_beta   90.00
_cell.angle_gamma   90.00
#
_symmetry.space_group_name_H-M   'P 1'
#
loop_
_entity.id
_entity.type
_entity.pdbx_description
1 polymer ?
#
loop_
_entity_poly.entity_id
_entity_poly.type
_entity_poly.pdbx_seq_one_letter_code
_entity_poly.pdbx_strand_id
1 'polypeptide(L)'
;MPSHHKKSSAPGGSQRQLRVGEIVRHAVADILSQGSVHDPDLEGHIITVPEVRMSPDLKLATVYVMPIGGRDTDKVIAALERNKKFLRGETARRVNLKFAPDLRFHIDARFDEAERIEKLLRTPAVQRDLAPDSDEN
;
A
#
# COMPACT_ATOMS: atom_id res chain seq x y z
N MET A 1 -10.03 33.68 13.33
CA MET A 1 -10.03 33.20 13.04
C MET A 1 -9.94 32.14 12.72
N PRO A 2 -9.79 31.69 12.75
CA PRO A 2 -9.65 30.54 12.57
C PRO A 2 -10.04 29.80 11.56
N SER A 3 -10.35 29.82 10.94
CA SER A 3 -10.78 29.29 9.83
C SER A 3 -9.95 28.25 9.31
N HIS A 4 -8.89 28.21 9.60
CA HIS A 4 -8.04 27.36 9.04
C HIS A 4 -8.39 25.99 9.07
N HIS A 5 -9.05 25.65 9.90
CA HIS A 5 -9.32 24.31 10.01
C HIS A 5 -9.80 23.66 8.84
N LYS A 6 -10.23 24.30 7.96
CA LYS A 6 -10.77 23.65 6.91
C LYS A 6 -9.80 22.87 6.21
N LYS A 7 -8.60 22.99 6.31
CA LYS A 7 -7.75 22.19 5.60
C LYS A 7 -7.87 20.81 5.93
N SER A 8 -8.36 20.43 7.00
CA SER A 8 -8.43 19.03 7.32
C SER A 8 -9.28 18.23 6.39
N SER A 9 -9.98 18.85 5.49
CA SER A 9 -10.79 18.06 4.58
C SER A 9 -9.98 17.49 3.43
N ALA A 10 -8.72 17.80 3.29
CA ALA A 10 -7.93 17.24 2.21
C ALA A 10 -7.74 15.74 2.39
N PRO A 11 -7.76 14.97 1.29
CA PRO A 11 -7.51 13.54 1.39
C PRO A 11 -6.14 13.28 2.00
N GLY A 12 -6.06 12.37 2.94
CA GLY A 12 -4.80 12.08 3.59
C GLY A 12 -4.51 12.95 4.78
N GLY A 13 -5.31 13.97 5.02
CA GLY A 13 -5.22 14.77 6.22
C GLY A 13 -4.35 15.99 6.10
N SER A 14 -3.82 16.43 7.22
CA SER A 14 -3.05 17.66 7.29
C SER A 14 -1.65 17.47 6.71
N GLN A 15 -0.93 18.57 6.57
CA GLN A 15 0.44 18.52 6.12
C GLN A 15 1.28 17.62 7.00
N ARG A 16 1.06 17.70 8.30
CA ARG A 16 1.82 16.86 9.21
C ARG A 16 1.50 15.40 9.02
N GLN A 17 0.21 15.07 8.85
CA GLN A 17 -0.18 13.70 8.59
C GLN A 17 0.45 13.19 7.31
N LEU A 18 0.45 14.00 6.27
CA LEU A 18 1.02 13.60 4.99
C LEU A 18 2.52 13.39 5.10
N ARG A 19 3.20 14.27 5.81
CA ARG A 19 4.65 14.14 5.96
C ARG A 19 5.02 12.89 6.76
N VAL A 20 4.35 12.66 7.87
CA VAL A 20 4.63 11.48 8.66
C VAL A 20 4.28 10.23 7.89
N GLY A 21 3.18 10.27 7.14
CA GLY A 21 2.82 9.13 6.31
C GLY A 21 3.89 8.78 5.30
N GLU A 22 4.51 9.79 4.68
CA GLU A 22 5.58 9.53 3.72
C GLU A 22 6.82 8.95 4.40
N ILE A 23 7.14 9.42 5.58
CA ILE A 23 8.27 8.87 6.32
C ILE A 23 8.02 7.41 6.64
N VAL A 24 6.83 7.09 7.11
CA VAL A 24 6.49 5.70 7.44
C VAL A 24 6.46 4.85 6.16
N ARG A 25 5.93 5.40 5.07
CA ARG A 25 5.85 4.67 3.81
C ARG A 25 7.23 4.25 3.34
N HIS A 26 8.18 5.17 3.37
CA HIS A 26 9.54 4.84 2.95
C HIS A 26 10.16 3.79 3.85
N ALA A 27 9.92 3.90 5.15
CA ALA A 27 10.49 2.93 6.09
C ALA A 27 9.94 1.53 5.86
N VAL A 28 8.63 1.42 5.70
CA VAL A 28 8.01 0.11 5.51
C VAL A 28 8.43 -0.47 4.16
N ALA A 29 8.47 0.36 3.13
CA ALA A 29 8.90 -0.12 1.81
C ALA A 29 10.31 -0.65 1.86
N ASP A 30 11.20 0.03 2.57
CA ASP A 30 12.58 -0.43 2.69
C ASP A 30 12.66 -1.75 3.45
N ILE A 31 11.92 -1.87 4.53
CA ILE A 31 11.93 -3.11 5.31
C ILE A 31 11.48 -4.28 4.44
N LEU A 32 10.41 -4.09 3.69
CA LEU A 32 9.88 -5.16 2.86
C LEU A 32 10.81 -5.49 1.70
N SER A 33 11.46 -4.48 1.11
CA SER A 33 12.34 -4.74 -0.01
C SER A 33 13.64 -5.40 0.41
N GLN A 34 14.05 -5.21 1.66
CA GLN A 34 15.28 -5.83 2.14
C GLN A 34 15.08 -7.28 2.54
N GLY A 35 13.85 -7.78 2.51
CA GLY A 35 13.59 -9.16 2.85
C GLY A 35 13.83 -9.48 4.31
N SER A 36 13.64 -8.49 5.18
CA SER A 36 13.89 -8.69 6.60
C SER A 36 12.81 -9.53 7.27
N VAL A 37 11.66 -9.66 6.66
CA VAL A 37 10.56 -10.41 7.25
C VAL A 37 10.60 -11.81 6.68
N HIS A 38 10.86 -12.78 7.55
CA HIS A 38 10.97 -14.17 7.11
C HIS A 38 9.63 -14.87 7.28
N ASP A 39 8.81 -14.82 6.25
CA ASP A 39 7.51 -15.45 6.27
C ASP A 39 7.28 -16.05 4.89
N PRO A 40 6.93 -17.34 4.80
CA PRO A 40 6.77 -17.98 3.50
C PRO A 40 5.75 -17.31 2.60
N ASP A 41 4.72 -16.70 3.18
CA ASP A 41 3.71 -16.04 2.38
C ASP A 41 4.17 -14.69 1.86
N LEU A 42 5.29 -14.18 2.32
CA LEU A 42 5.87 -12.94 1.79
C LEU A 42 7.03 -13.23 0.85
N GLU A 43 7.68 -14.38 1.03
CA GLU A 43 8.81 -14.70 0.20
C GLU A 43 8.36 -14.96 -1.22
N GLY A 44 9.13 -14.49 -2.16
CA GLY A 44 8.76 -14.63 -3.54
C GLY A 44 7.84 -13.53 -4.06
N HIS A 45 7.42 -12.62 -3.19
CA HIS A 45 6.58 -11.51 -3.60
C HIS A 45 7.34 -10.21 -3.47
N ILE A 46 7.23 -9.38 -4.48
CA ILE A 46 7.72 -8.01 -4.39
C ILE A 46 6.51 -7.17 -4.02
N ILE A 47 6.57 -6.56 -2.83
CA ILE A 47 5.42 -5.85 -2.29
C ILE A 47 5.69 -4.37 -2.34
N THR A 48 4.84 -3.63 -3.04
CA THR A 48 4.96 -2.19 -3.11
C THR A 48 4.08 -1.55 -2.05
N VAL A 49 4.47 -0.36 -1.62
CA VAL A 49 3.72 0.40 -0.62
C VAL A 49 3.35 1.73 -1.26
N PRO A 50 2.24 1.77 -1.99
CA PRO A 50 1.87 3.01 -2.69
C PRO A 50 1.50 4.16 -1.77
N GLU A 51 0.98 3.87 -0.61
CA GLU A 51 0.49 4.95 0.23
C GLU A 51 0.42 4.52 1.69
N VAL A 52 0.65 5.46 2.60
CA VAL A 52 0.38 5.28 4.02
C VAL A 52 -0.42 6.48 4.47
N ARG A 53 -1.54 6.23 5.12
CA ARG A 53 -2.39 7.28 5.68
C ARG A 53 -2.31 7.24 7.19
N MET A 54 -2.03 8.40 7.78
CA MET A 54 -1.92 8.49 9.22
C MET A 54 -3.23 8.98 9.82
N SER A 55 -3.56 8.47 10.99
CA SER A 55 -4.68 9.03 11.76
C SER A 55 -4.29 10.44 12.22
N PRO A 56 -5.27 11.30 12.53
CA PRO A 56 -4.97 12.68 12.93
C PRO A 56 -4.06 12.76 14.14
N ASP A 57 -4.16 11.81 15.07
CA ASP A 57 -3.31 11.80 16.25
C ASP A 57 -1.97 11.11 16.00
N LEU A 58 -1.74 10.65 14.76
CA LEU A 58 -0.50 10.00 14.34
C LEU A 58 -0.22 8.69 15.06
N LYS A 59 -1.22 8.09 15.65
CA LYS A 59 -1.02 6.83 16.38
C LYS A 59 -1.28 5.61 15.54
N LEU A 60 -1.95 5.75 14.40
CA LEU A 60 -2.24 4.63 13.54
C LEU A 60 -1.84 4.96 12.11
N ALA A 61 -1.07 4.07 11.51
CA ALA A 61 -0.67 4.17 10.11
C ALA A 61 -1.40 3.09 9.34
N THR A 62 -2.22 3.48 8.38
CA THR A 62 -2.86 2.54 7.48
C THR A 62 -1.96 2.41 6.26
N VAL A 63 -1.35 1.25 6.13
CA VAL A 63 -0.35 0.98 5.10
C VAL A 63 -1.03 0.26 3.95
N TYR A 64 -1.09 0.90 2.80
CA TYR A 64 -1.65 0.29 1.60
C TYR A 64 -0.54 -0.40 0.85
N VAL A 65 -0.76 -1.66 0.52
CA VAL A 65 0.27 -2.47 -0.11
C VAL A 65 -0.32 -3.16 -1.34
N MET A 66 0.56 -3.57 -2.23
CA MET A 66 0.15 -4.34 -3.40
C MET A 66 1.32 -5.21 -3.84
N PRO A 67 1.15 -6.52 -3.83
CA PRO A 67 2.15 -7.41 -4.41
C PRO A 67 2.18 -7.21 -5.92
N ILE A 68 3.34 -7.21 -6.50
CA ILE A 68 3.46 -7.08 -7.94
C ILE A 68 2.79 -8.27 -8.58
N GLY A 69 1.95 -8.01 -9.57
CA GLY A 69 1.16 -9.06 -10.20
C GLY A 69 -0.20 -9.28 -9.54
N GLY A 70 -0.42 -8.70 -8.37
CA GLY A 70 -1.71 -8.76 -7.71
C GLY A 70 -2.13 -10.14 -7.24
N ARG A 71 -1.17 -11.05 -7.02
CA ARG A 71 -1.51 -12.40 -6.60
C ARG A 71 -1.34 -12.58 -5.12
N ASP A 72 -2.11 -13.53 -4.58
CA ASP A 72 -2.00 -13.92 -3.18
C ASP A 72 -2.21 -12.76 -2.22
N THR A 73 -3.07 -11.82 -2.59
CA THR A 73 -3.25 -10.62 -1.78
C THR A 73 -3.71 -10.95 -0.37
N ASP A 74 -4.61 -11.93 -0.23
CA ASP A 74 -5.09 -12.29 1.10
C ASP A 74 -3.99 -12.90 1.95
N LYS A 75 -3.15 -13.73 1.35
CA LYS A 75 -2.04 -14.34 2.07
C LYS A 75 -1.02 -13.30 2.47
N VAL A 76 -0.76 -12.34 1.58
CA VAL A 76 0.21 -11.29 1.87
C VAL A 76 -0.28 -10.43 3.03
N ILE A 77 -1.55 -10.04 3.01
CA ILE A 77 -2.08 -9.22 4.09
C ILE A 77 -2.04 -9.98 5.41
N ALA A 78 -2.41 -11.26 5.39
CA ALA A 78 -2.38 -12.05 6.61
C ALA A 78 -0.95 -12.18 7.15
N ALA A 79 0.02 -12.32 6.26
CA ALA A 79 1.41 -12.42 6.68
C ALA A 79 1.91 -11.11 7.26
N LEU A 80 1.53 -9.98 6.67
CA LEU A 80 1.92 -8.69 7.20
C LEU A 80 1.32 -8.47 8.58
N GLU A 81 0.06 -8.88 8.76
CA GLU A 81 -0.57 -8.75 10.07
C GLU A 81 0.10 -9.66 11.09
N ARG A 82 0.51 -10.86 10.68
CA ARG A 82 1.20 -11.77 11.58
C ARG A 82 2.53 -11.20 12.04
N ASN A 83 3.18 -10.43 11.19
CA ASN A 83 4.49 -9.87 11.48
C ASN A 83 4.41 -8.40 11.90
N LYS A 84 3.23 -7.96 12.30
CA LYS A 84 3.00 -6.55 12.61
C LYS A 84 3.92 -6.02 13.70
N LYS A 85 4.13 -6.80 14.73
CA LYS A 85 5.00 -6.36 15.82
C LYS A 85 6.41 -6.11 15.36
N PHE A 86 6.93 -7.02 14.56
CA PHE A 86 8.28 -6.88 14.03
C PHE A 86 8.35 -5.65 13.14
N LEU A 87 7.36 -5.49 12.27
CA LEU A 87 7.35 -4.36 11.34
C LEU A 87 7.25 -3.03 12.08
N ARG A 88 6.45 -3.00 13.13
CA ARG A 88 6.32 -1.79 13.93
C ARG A 88 7.64 -1.43 14.59
N GLY A 89 8.32 -2.43 15.14
CA GLY A 89 9.61 -2.19 15.79
C GLY A 89 10.67 -1.74 14.81
N GLU A 90 10.70 -2.35 13.63
CA GLU A 90 11.67 -1.94 12.62
C GLU A 90 11.39 -0.53 12.11
N THR A 91 10.11 -0.22 11.93
CA THR A 91 9.73 1.13 11.51
C THR A 91 10.17 2.15 12.55
N ALA A 92 9.92 1.84 13.82
CA ALA A 92 10.29 2.77 14.89
C ALA A 92 11.79 3.04 14.90
N ARG A 93 12.59 2.03 14.58
CA ARG A 93 14.02 2.22 14.55
C ARG A 93 14.49 3.07 13.40
N ARG A 94 13.76 3.02 12.27
CA ARG A 94 14.18 3.74 11.08
C ARG A 94 13.71 5.17 11.04
N VAL A 95 12.62 5.47 11.75
CA VAL A 95 12.07 6.82 11.73
C VAL A 95 12.27 7.46 13.08
N ASN A 96 12.47 8.77 13.06
CA ASN A 96 12.70 9.49 14.29
C ASN A 96 11.41 10.13 14.75
N LEU A 97 10.46 9.29 15.15
CA LEU A 97 9.18 9.76 15.61
C LEU A 97 9.10 9.59 17.12
N LYS A 98 8.35 10.47 17.76
CA LYS A 98 8.19 10.41 19.18
C LYS A 98 7.56 9.11 19.62
N PHE A 99 6.56 8.66 18.86
CA PHE A 99 5.89 7.39 19.15
C PHE A 99 5.83 6.59 17.87
N ALA A 100 6.05 5.29 18.00
CA ALA A 100 5.87 4.40 16.85
C ALA A 100 4.36 4.21 16.63
N PRO A 101 3.88 4.46 15.43
CA PRO A 101 2.45 4.24 15.17
C PRO A 101 2.16 2.75 15.08
N ASP A 102 0.93 2.38 15.38
CA ASP A 102 0.46 1.05 15.07
C ASP A 102 0.29 0.95 13.56
N LEU A 103 0.46 -0.25 13.03
CA LEU A 103 0.34 -0.46 11.60
C LEU A 103 -0.91 -1.28 11.30
N ARG A 104 -1.58 -0.93 10.21
CA ARG A 104 -2.70 -1.69 9.70
C ARG A 104 -2.48 -1.82 8.20
N PHE A 105 -2.69 -3.01 7.67
CA PHE A 105 -2.36 -3.27 6.28
C PHE A 105 -3.62 -3.51 5.45
N HIS A 106 -3.67 -2.88 4.29
CA HIS A 106 -4.78 -3.04 3.35
C HIS A 106 -4.23 -3.12 1.93
N ILE A 107 -4.96 -3.80 1.07
CA ILE A 107 -4.61 -3.80 -0.34
C ILE A 107 -5.09 -2.48 -0.93
N ASP A 108 -4.28 -1.90 -1.81
CA ASP A 108 -4.64 -0.64 -2.44
C ASP A 108 -5.75 -0.89 -3.44
N ALA A 109 -6.92 -0.33 -3.18
CA ALA A 109 -8.08 -0.56 -4.02
C ALA A 109 -7.91 -0.01 -5.43
N ARG A 110 -7.05 0.98 -5.59
CA ARG A 110 -6.82 1.53 -6.92
C ARG A 110 -6.16 0.50 -7.83
N PHE A 111 -5.27 -0.31 -7.28
CA PHE A 111 -4.66 -1.37 -8.05
C PHE A 111 -5.67 -2.44 -8.37
N ASP A 112 -6.53 -2.77 -7.43
CA ASP A 112 -7.55 -3.77 -7.65
C ASP A 112 -8.46 -3.36 -8.78
N GLU A 113 -8.84 -2.10 -8.79
CA GLU A 113 -9.69 -1.58 -9.82
C GLU A 113 -9.00 -1.63 -11.17
N ALA A 114 -7.76 -1.22 -11.23
CA ALA A 114 -7.01 -1.23 -12.48
C ALA A 114 -6.85 -2.65 -13.01
N GLU A 115 -6.61 -3.58 -12.13
CA GLU A 115 -6.47 -4.96 -12.52
C GLU A 115 -7.77 -5.51 -13.10
N ARG A 116 -8.88 -5.14 -12.51
CA ARG A 116 -10.15 -5.61 -13.00
C ARG A 116 -10.45 -5.07 -14.38
N ILE A 117 -10.15 -3.81 -14.61
CA ILE A 117 -10.35 -3.21 -15.91
C ILE A 117 -9.46 -3.89 -16.95
N GLU A 118 -8.21 -4.16 -16.56
CA GLU A 118 -7.31 -4.83 -17.48
C GLU A 118 -7.80 -6.23 -17.83
N LYS A 119 -8.35 -6.94 -16.86
CA LYS A 119 -8.87 -8.25 -17.13
C LYS A 119 -10.05 -8.20 -18.10
N LEU A 120 -10.90 -7.21 -17.95
CA LEU A 120 -12.03 -7.06 -18.86
C LEU A 120 -11.54 -6.81 -20.28
N LEU A 121 -10.50 -6.02 -20.43
CA LEU A 121 -9.97 -5.72 -21.74
C LEU A 121 -9.31 -6.93 -22.39
N ARG A 122 -8.98 -7.93 -21.60
CA ARG A 122 -8.36 -9.12 -22.15
C ARG A 122 -9.33 -10.24 -22.44
N THR A 123 -10.63 -10.00 -22.24
CA THR A 123 -11.58 -11.04 -22.54
C THR A 123 -11.64 -11.21 -24.07
N PRO A 124 -11.97 -12.39 -24.56
CA PRO A 124 -11.99 -12.61 -25.99
C PRO A 124 -12.88 -11.65 -26.76
N ALA A 125 -14.03 -11.35 -26.22
CA ALA A 125 -14.95 -10.45 -26.92
C ALA A 125 -14.36 -9.06 -27.05
N VAL A 126 -13.78 -8.54 -25.98
CA VAL A 126 -13.23 -7.21 -26.02
C VAL A 126 -12.00 -7.15 -26.90
N GLN A 127 -11.15 -8.17 -26.83
CA GLN A 127 -9.97 -8.18 -27.66
C GLN A 127 -10.33 -8.25 -29.13
N ARG A 128 -11.38 -8.95 -29.48
CA ARG A 128 -11.78 -9.01 -30.85
C ARG A 128 -12.16 -7.62 -31.36
N ASP A 129 -12.81 -6.81 -30.51
CA ASP A 129 -13.18 -5.47 -30.92
C ASP A 129 -12.01 -4.53 -30.98
N LEU A 130 -11.04 -4.71 -30.08
CA LEU A 130 -9.96 -3.76 -29.97
C LEU A 130 -8.81 -4.04 -30.92
N ALA A 131 -8.68 -5.24 -31.40
CA ALA A 131 -7.55 -5.59 -32.24
C ALA A 131 -8.00 -6.25 -33.52
N PRO A 132 -8.74 -5.57 -34.31
CA PRO A 132 -9.24 -6.15 -35.52
C PRO A 132 -8.12 -6.48 -36.47
N ASP A 133 -7.08 -5.71 -36.49
CA ASP A 133 -6.06 -5.98 -37.43
C ASP A 133 -5.16 -7.07 -37.06
N SER A 134 -5.07 -7.40 -35.84
CA SER A 134 -4.17 -8.45 -35.51
C SER A 134 -4.58 -9.72 -36.17
N ASP A 135 -5.75 -9.79 -36.60
CA ASP A 135 -6.17 -10.99 -37.20
C ASP A 135 -5.83 -11.13 -38.58
N GLU A 136 -5.77 -10.14 -39.29
CA GLU A 136 -5.51 -10.28 -40.62
C GLU A 136 -4.12 -10.60 -40.81
N ASN A 137 -3.36 -10.63 -39.91
CA ASN A 137 -2.00 -11.01 -40.15
C ASN A 137 -1.78 -12.41 -40.30
#